data_9e201351fe9234dacf202e24d153d294
#
_entry.id   9e201351fe9234dacf202e24d153d294
#
_cell.length_a   1.000
_cell.length_b   1.000
_cell.length_c   1.000
_cell.angle_alpha   90.00
_cell.angle_beta   90.00
_cell.angle_gamma   90.00
#
_symmetry.space_group_name_H-M   'P 1'
#
loop_
_entity.id
_entity.type
_entity.pdbx_description
1 polymer ?
#
loop_
_entity_poly.entity_id
_entity_poly.type
_entity_poly.pdbx_seq_one_letter_code
_entity_poly.pdbx_strand_id
1 'polypeptide(L)' 'MDLTTLTDEQLDELRRDILAEQERRAKVADLPDQLAAMTRDAVAAGCDPEVIRERVDNALTPEERAALA' A
#
# COMPACT_ATOMS: atom_id res chain seq x y z
N MET A 1 -25.19 -5.05 10.69
CA MET A 1 -25.86 -5.29 9.40
C MET A 1 -26.59 -6.61 9.45
N ASP A 2 -27.87 -6.61 9.08
CA ASP A 2 -28.65 -7.86 9.04
C ASP A 2 -28.63 -8.41 7.61
N LEU A 3 -27.92 -9.52 7.40
CA LEU A 3 -27.79 -10.14 6.10
C LEU A 3 -29.08 -10.78 5.61
N THR A 4 -30.01 -11.10 6.52
CA THR A 4 -31.27 -11.74 6.14
C THR A 4 -32.23 -10.79 5.43
N THR A 5 -32.02 -9.48 5.51
CA THR A 5 -32.82 -8.46 4.83
C THR A 5 -32.35 -8.15 3.42
N LEU A 6 -31.19 -8.69 3.01
CA LEU A 6 -30.59 -8.43 1.71
C LEU A 6 -31.09 -9.43 0.66
N THR A 7 -31.25 -8.96 -0.57
CA THR A 7 -31.51 -9.83 -1.73
C THR A 7 -30.25 -10.59 -2.12
N ASP A 8 -30.40 -11.64 -2.93
CA ASP A 8 -29.24 -12.39 -3.45
C ASP A 8 -28.28 -11.48 -4.22
N GLU A 9 -28.81 -10.55 -5.00
CA GLU A 9 -28.00 -9.58 -5.75
C GLU A 9 -27.20 -8.67 -4.81
N GLN A 10 -27.84 -8.21 -3.74
CA GLN A 10 -27.18 -7.37 -2.72
C GLN A 10 -26.10 -8.15 -1.97
N LEU A 11 -26.34 -9.43 -1.68
CA LEU A 11 -25.33 -10.29 -1.05
C LEU A 11 -24.14 -10.51 -1.96
N ASP A 12 -24.35 -10.72 -3.26
CA ASP A 12 -23.26 -10.85 -4.24
C ASP A 12 -22.44 -9.58 -4.35
N GLU A 13 -23.10 -8.43 -4.39
CA GLU A 13 -22.44 -7.14 -4.44
C GLU A 13 -21.58 -6.90 -3.20
N LEU A 14 -22.14 -7.16 -2.03
CA LEU A 14 -21.41 -7.05 -0.76
C LEU A 14 -20.19 -7.96 -0.72
N ARG A 15 -20.33 -9.19 -1.20
CA ARG A 15 -19.22 -10.14 -1.28
C ARG A 15 -18.10 -9.65 -2.17
N ARG A 16 -18.43 -9.07 -3.33
CA ARG A 16 -17.42 -8.48 -4.24
C ARG A 16 -16.71 -7.32 -3.58
N ASP A 17 -17.43 -6.45 -2.88
CA ASP A 17 -16.87 -5.31 -2.19
C ASP A 17 -15.92 -5.74 -1.08
N ILE A 18 -16.29 -6.78 -0.32
CA ILE A 18 -15.42 -7.34 0.73
C ILE A 18 -14.14 -7.90 0.13
N LEU A 19 -14.24 -8.67 -0.96
CA LEU A 19 -13.07 -9.25 -1.62
C LEU A 19 -12.15 -8.17 -2.18
N ALA A 20 -12.72 -7.14 -2.81
CA ALA A 20 -11.95 -6.01 -3.33
C ALA A 20 -11.20 -5.28 -2.22
N GLU A 21 -11.84 -5.05 -1.08
CA GLU A 21 -11.22 -4.41 0.07
C GLU A 21 -10.12 -5.27 0.69
N GLN A 22 -10.31 -6.57 0.78
CA GLN A 22 -9.29 -7.50 1.27
C GLN A 22 -8.07 -7.52 0.35
N GLU A 23 -8.28 -7.53 -0.96
CA GLU A 23 -7.19 -7.46 -1.95
C GLU A 23 -6.42 -6.14 -1.84
N ARG A 24 -7.14 -5.04 -1.66
CA ARG A 24 -6.52 -3.72 -1.48
C ARG A 24 -5.63 -3.70 -0.24
N ARG A 25 -6.11 -4.23 0.88
CA ARG A 25 -5.34 -4.29 2.13
C ARG A 25 -4.11 -5.16 2.00
N ALA A 26 -4.23 -6.29 1.31
CA ALA A 26 -3.09 -7.18 1.07
C ALA A 26 -2.01 -6.48 0.23
N LYS A 27 -2.40 -5.77 -0.83
CA LYS A 27 -1.46 -5.00 -1.66
C LYS A 27 -0.77 -3.90 -0.86
N VAL A 28 -1.54 -3.15 -0.05
CA VAL A 28 -0.97 -2.09 0.80
C VAL A 28 0.02 -2.66 1.81
N ALA A 29 -0.27 -3.84 2.38
CA ALA A 29 0.63 -4.50 3.32
C ALA A 29 1.95 -4.93 2.67
N ASP A 30 1.92 -5.29 1.38
CA ASP A 30 3.11 -5.74 0.63
C ASP A 30 3.97 -4.59 0.08
N LEU A 31 3.41 -3.40 -0.07
CA LEU A 31 4.12 -2.27 -0.68
C LEU A 31 5.43 -1.90 0.02
N PRO A 32 5.52 -1.86 1.36
CA PRO A 32 6.79 -1.56 2.02
C PRO A 32 7.90 -2.56 1.68
N ASP A 33 7.57 -3.84 1.59
CA ASP A 33 8.54 -4.88 1.24
C ASP A 33 8.97 -4.76 -0.22
N GLN A 34 8.04 -4.45 -1.13
CA GLN A 34 8.34 -4.20 -2.54
C GLN A 34 9.24 -2.98 -2.70
N LEU A 35 8.98 -1.92 -1.95
CA LEU A 35 9.81 -0.72 -1.97
C LEU A 35 11.23 -1.00 -1.47
N ALA A 36 11.36 -1.78 -0.41
CA ALA A 36 12.66 -2.19 0.11
C ALA A 36 13.45 -3.02 -0.91
N ALA A 37 12.80 -3.95 -1.58
CA ALA A 37 13.41 -4.76 -2.62
C ALA A 37 13.86 -3.91 -3.80
N MET A 38 13.02 -2.98 -4.25
CA MET A 38 13.36 -2.04 -5.32
C MET A 38 14.56 -1.17 -4.94
N THR A 39 14.64 -0.73 -3.70
CA THR A 39 15.75 0.07 -3.19
C THR A 39 17.06 -0.71 -3.25
N ARG A 40 17.07 -1.97 -2.82
CA ARG A 40 18.26 -2.83 -2.92
C ARG A 40 18.70 -3.03 -4.35
N ASP A 41 17.75 -3.29 -5.25
CA ASP A 41 18.04 -3.47 -6.66
C ASP A 41 18.62 -2.20 -7.29
N ALA A 42 18.10 -1.04 -6.92
CA ALA A 42 18.60 0.24 -7.39
C ALA A 42 20.04 0.50 -6.93
N VAL A 43 20.36 0.22 -5.68
CA VAL A 43 21.71 0.35 -5.15
C VAL A 43 22.65 -0.62 -5.85
N ALA A 44 22.23 -1.87 -6.06
CA ALA A 44 23.03 -2.87 -6.77
C ALA A 44 23.28 -2.46 -8.23
N ALA A 45 22.35 -1.75 -8.85
CA ALA A 45 22.48 -1.24 -10.21
C ALA A 45 23.39 0.01 -10.31
N GLY A 46 23.76 0.61 -9.19
CA GLY A 46 24.65 1.75 -9.16
C GLY A 46 24.04 3.08 -8.71
N CYS A 47 22.80 3.08 -8.25
CA CYS A 47 22.19 4.29 -7.70
C CYS A 47 22.82 4.64 -6.34
N ASP A 48 23.02 5.94 -6.11
CA ASP A 48 23.53 6.44 -4.84
C ASP A 48 22.46 6.31 -3.76
N PRO A 49 22.71 5.61 -2.65
CA PRO A 49 21.75 5.49 -1.56
C PRO A 49 21.24 6.82 -1.01
N GLU A 50 22.11 7.84 -0.95
CA GLU A 50 21.74 9.18 -0.46
C GLU A 50 20.72 9.86 -1.39
N VAL A 51 20.88 9.69 -2.70
CA VAL A 51 19.92 10.21 -3.69
C VAL A 51 18.56 9.51 -3.52
N ILE A 52 18.56 8.19 -3.33
CA ILE A 52 17.33 7.43 -3.10
C ILE A 52 16.63 7.94 -1.84
N ARG A 53 17.37 8.09 -0.76
CA ARG A 53 16.85 8.58 0.52
C ARG A 53 16.24 9.97 0.38
N GLU A 54 16.93 10.87 -0.30
CA GLU A 54 16.42 12.22 -0.56
C GLU A 54 15.12 12.20 -1.36
N ARG A 55 15.04 11.37 -2.41
CA ARG A 55 13.84 11.25 -3.23
C ARG A 55 12.66 10.69 -2.45
N VAL A 56 12.90 9.72 -1.58
CA VAL A 56 11.87 9.15 -0.71
C VAL A 56 11.38 10.19 0.28
N ASP A 57 12.28 10.92 0.92
CA ASP A 57 11.93 12.00 1.85
C ASP A 57 11.08 13.08 1.16
N ASN A 58 11.45 13.45 -0.06
CA ASN A 58 10.72 14.47 -0.83
C ASN A 58 9.35 13.98 -1.33
N ALA A 59 9.15 12.67 -1.40
CA ALA A 59 7.86 12.09 -1.75
C ALA A 59 6.85 12.17 -0.59
N LEU A 60 7.32 12.41 0.62
CA LEU A 60 6.49 12.53 1.81
C LEU A 60 6.15 14.00 2.08
N THR A 61 4.96 14.25 2.61
CA THR A 61 4.60 15.59 3.11
C THR A 61 5.39 15.90 4.39
N PRO A 62 5.53 17.19 4.78
CA PRO A 62 6.18 17.53 6.05
C PRO A 62 5.55 16.86 7.27
N GLU A 63 4.22 16.69 7.26
CA GLU A 63 3.50 16.01 8.34
C GLU A 63 3.82 14.52 8.39
N GLU A 64 3.87 13.88 7.23
CA GLU A 64 4.23 12.46 7.12
C GLU A 64 5.68 12.23 7.56
N ARG A 65 6.60 13.11 7.19
CA ARG A 65 8.00 13.04 7.63
C ARG A 65 8.12 13.21 9.14
N ALA A 66 7.35 14.11 9.73
CA ALA A 66 7.34 14.33 11.17
C ALA A 66 6.86 13.09 11.92
N ALA A 67 5.91 12.33 11.37
CA ALA A 67 5.41 11.09 11.96
C ALA A 67 6.46 9.98 12.01
N LEU A 68 7.51 10.05 11.18
CA LEU A 68 8.60 9.07 11.14
C LEU A 68 9.73 9.38 12.13
N ALA A 69 9.73 10.57 12.68
CA ALA A 69 10.81 11.03 13.58
C ALA A 69 10.67 10.48 15.01
#